data_6b95b992875c0d899b093bc1eaa38349
#
_entry.id   6b95b992875c0d899b093bc1eaa38349
#
_cell.length_a   1.000
_cell.length_b   1.000
_cell.length_c   1.000
_cell.angle_alpha   90.00
_cell.angle_beta   90.00
_cell.angle_gamma   90.00
#
_symmetry.space_group_name_H-M   'P 1'
#
loop_
_entity.id
_entity.type
_entity.pdbx_description
1 polymer ?
#
loop_
_entity_poly.entity_id
_entity_poly.type
_entity_poly.pdbx_seq_one_letter_code
_entity_poly.pdbx_strand_id
1 'polypeptide(L)'
;MFATRSIARQAFSLSKRSQIRWVSSLEGNPHIYVFPNKDASNGSHILSLLPSDPVNPELAIGVSTKLPPTTDSFTENPKFLGTLQEVVSKHAHEDPDAKSQAQVMASTSGANLSSGGVLLTGQRGRRRRAETGDSSGGASGQGGAGSGGRGGWIHISDSRRPPEFGRIAWPEDIFGSLEVDGNGQFAGGGGNYQPSGTYRIVTRDGILGLSPFLREKLVQRLRELEKK
;
A
#
# COMPACT_ATOMS: atom_id res chain seq x y z
N MET A 1 57.26 -63.65 -2.08
CA MET A 1 56.74 -62.53 -1.26
C MET A 1 56.29 -61.44 -2.20
N PHE A 2 54.95 -61.34 -2.44
CA PHE A 2 54.38 -60.35 -3.30
C PHE A 2 53.64 -59.33 -2.43
N ALA A 3 54.11 -58.09 -2.38
CA ALA A 3 53.48 -56.98 -1.63
C ALA A 3 52.40 -56.30 -2.48
N THR A 4 51.15 -56.46 -2.11
CA THR A 4 49.99 -55.81 -2.73
C THR A 4 49.89 -54.37 -2.16
N ARG A 5 50.14 -53.36 -3.01
CA ARG A 5 49.90 -51.92 -2.70
C ARG A 5 48.43 -51.60 -2.90
N SER A 6 47.76 -51.31 -1.80
CA SER A 6 46.40 -50.80 -1.79
C SER A 6 46.41 -49.30 -2.15
N ILE A 7 45.76 -48.94 -3.25
CA ILE A 7 45.57 -47.54 -3.70
C ILE A 7 44.27 -47.04 -3.08
N ALA A 8 44.38 -46.21 -2.05
CA ALA A 8 43.26 -45.48 -1.46
C ALA A 8 42.77 -44.41 -2.46
N ARG A 9 41.57 -44.58 -2.98
CA ARG A 9 40.87 -43.53 -3.74
C ARG A 9 40.35 -42.48 -2.76
N GLN A 10 40.97 -41.30 -2.75
CA GLN A 10 40.44 -40.14 -2.08
C GLN A 10 39.21 -39.64 -2.85
N ALA A 11 38.04 -39.76 -2.25
CA ALA A 11 36.81 -39.13 -2.74
C ALA A 11 36.88 -37.62 -2.49
N PHE A 12 37.04 -36.86 -3.57
CA PHE A 12 36.88 -35.41 -3.52
C PHE A 12 35.40 -35.08 -3.24
N SER A 13 35.12 -34.71 -2.02
CA SER A 13 33.85 -34.10 -1.64
C SER A 13 33.76 -32.71 -2.31
N LEU A 14 32.97 -32.59 -3.35
CA LEU A 14 32.57 -31.32 -3.93
C LEU A 14 31.66 -30.61 -2.90
N SER A 15 32.29 -29.80 -2.07
CA SER A 15 31.56 -28.84 -1.24
C SER A 15 30.77 -27.93 -2.17
N LYS A 16 29.45 -28.08 -2.18
CA LYS A 16 28.53 -27.12 -2.77
C LYS A 16 28.76 -25.81 -2.03
N ARG A 17 29.58 -24.91 -2.58
CA ARG A 17 29.63 -23.50 -2.16
C ARG A 17 28.22 -22.96 -2.36
N SER A 18 27.46 -22.84 -1.29
CA SER A 18 26.26 -22.02 -1.27
C SER A 18 26.73 -20.60 -1.60
N GLN A 19 26.47 -20.15 -2.81
CA GLN A 19 26.66 -18.75 -3.13
C GLN A 19 25.66 -17.99 -2.27
N ILE A 20 26.14 -17.35 -1.23
CA ILE A 20 25.38 -16.37 -0.48
C ILE A 20 25.15 -15.22 -1.47
N ARG A 21 24.00 -15.22 -2.10
CA ARG A 21 23.55 -14.11 -2.91
C ARG A 21 23.11 -13.01 -1.96
N TRP A 22 23.80 -11.91 -2.00
CA TRP A 22 23.45 -10.73 -1.26
C TRP A 22 22.15 -10.19 -1.84
N VAL A 23 21.04 -10.48 -1.19
CA VAL A 23 19.78 -9.81 -1.45
C VAL A 23 19.93 -8.42 -0.88
N SER A 24 19.99 -7.41 -1.72
CA SER A 24 20.04 -6.02 -1.28
C SER A 24 18.61 -5.51 -1.04
N SER A 25 18.43 -4.72 0.00
CA SER A 25 17.19 -3.97 0.21
C SER A 25 17.29 -2.61 -0.47
N LEU A 26 16.14 -2.08 -0.86
CA LEU A 26 16.05 -0.75 -1.46
C LEU A 26 16.37 0.32 -0.41
N GLU A 27 17.21 1.29 -0.77
CA GLU A 27 17.52 2.44 0.08
C GLU A 27 16.23 3.21 0.44
N GLY A 28 16.03 3.51 1.71
CA GLY A 28 14.80 4.14 2.22
C GLY A 28 13.61 3.20 2.43
N ASN A 29 13.64 1.96 1.89
CA ASN A 29 12.56 0.97 2.02
C ASN A 29 13.10 -0.43 2.30
N PRO A 30 13.47 -0.76 3.55
CA PRO A 30 14.13 -2.02 3.91
C PRO A 30 13.27 -3.27 3.66
N HIS A 31 11.97 -3.09 3.41
CA HIS A 31 11.02 -4.17 3.13
C HIS A 31 10.95 -4.56 1.66
N ILE A 32 11.60 -3.79 0.77
CA ILE A 32 11.64 -4.05 -0.66
C ILE A 32 13.00 -4.62 -1.00
N TYR A 33 13.01 -5.83 -1.53
CA TYR A 33 14.21 -6.53 -1.99
C TYR A 33 14.49 -6.23 -3.44
N VAL A 34 15.76 -6.06 -3.76
CA VAL A 34 16.26 -5.72 -5.10
C VAL A 34 17.04 -6.89 -5.64
N PHE A 35 16.65 -7.37 -6.80
CA PHE A 35 17.29 -8.47 -7.49
C PHE A 35 17.77 -8.01 -8.88
N PRO A 36 18.98 -8.38 -9.32
CA PRO A 36 19.41 -8.11 -10.68
C PRO A 36 18.58 -8.95 -11.66
N ASN A 37 18.01 -8.30 -12.66
CA ASN A 37 17.31 -9.00 -13.74
C ASN A 37 18.32 -9.58 -14.73
N LYS A 38 18.54 -10.88 -14.68
CA LYS A 38 19.52 -11.58 -15.53
C LYS A 38 19.07 -11.74 -16.98
N ASP A 39 17.77 -11.68 -17.21
CA ASP A 39 17.16 -11.92 -18.52
C ASP A 39 17.14 -10.64 -19.37
N ALA A 40 17.39 -9.49 -18.75
CA ALA A 40 17.42 -8.21 -19.45
C ALA A 40 18.85 -7.71 -19.63
N SER A 41 19.23 -7.47 -20.90
CA SER A 41 20.52 -6.89 -21.28
C SER A 41 20.76 -5.47 -20.76
N ASN A 42 19.74 -4.82 -20.20
CA ASN A 42 19.74 -3.40 -19.83
C ASN A 42 20.12 -3.12 -18.37
N GLY A 43 20.63 -4.11 -17.61
CA GLY A 43 20.99 -3.92 -16.21
C GLY A 43 19.81 -3.54 -15.31
N SER A 44 18.59 -3.96 -15.66
CA SER A 44 17.39 -3.68 -14.87
C SER A 44 17.35 -4.51 -13.58
N HIS A 45 16.56 -4.04 -12.63
CA HIS A 45 16.38 -4.64 -11.32
C HIS A 45 14.92 -5.03 -11.11
N ILE A 46 14.67 -6.23 -10.57
CA ILE A 46 13.36 -6.67 -10.15
C ILE A 46 13.18 -6.28 -8.69
N LEU A 47 12.07 -5.63 -8.37
CA LEU A 47 11.71 -5.23 -7.01
C LEU A 47 10.64 -6.17 -6.47
N SER A 48 10.84 -6.71 -5.26
CA SER A 48 9.92 -7.68 -4.65
C SER A 48 9.77 -7.44 -3.14
N LEU A 49 8.61 -7.79 -2.58
CA LEU A 49 8.39 -7.87 -1.13
C LEU A 49 8.82 -9.22 -0.55
N LEU A 50 9.13 -10.21 -1.40
CA LEU A 50 9.59 -11.52 -0.97
C LEU A 50 11.12 -11.62 -1.14
N PRO A 51 11.83 -12.21 -0.16
CA PRO A 51 13.28 -12.43 -0.24
C PRO A 51 13.66 -13.69 -1.04
N SER A 52 12.68 -14.33 -1.71
CA SER A 52 12.85 -15.62 -2.37
C SER A 52 13.77 -15.53 -3.59
N ASP A 53 14.71 -16.47 -3.73
CA ASP A 53 15.58 -16.63 -4.89
C ASP A 53 15.43 -18.08 -5.41
N PRO A 54 14.99 -18.29 -6.66
CA PRO A 54 14.74 -17.31 -7.72
C PRO A 54 13.48 -16.47 -7.50
N VAL A 55 13.55 -15.21 -7.92
CA VAL A 55 12.40 -14.30 -7.85
C VAL A 55 11.33 -14.73 -8.84
N ASN A 56 10.08 -14.80 -8.37
CA ASN A 56 8.95 -14.96 -9.27
C ASN A 56 8.56 -13.59 -9.86
N PRO A 57 8.74 -13.36 -11.16
CA PRO A 57 8.45 -12.07 -11.78
C PRO A 57 6.95 -11.71 -11.75
N GLU A 58 6.06 -12.70 -11.64
CA GLU A 58 4.62 -12.48 -11.56
C GLU A 58 4.18 -11.89 -10.21
N LEU A 59 4.94 -12.20 -9.15
CA LEU A 59 4.69 -11.70 -7.79
C LEU A 59 5.54 -10.48 -7.43
N ALA A 60 6.46 -10.09 -8.32
CA ALA A 60 7.31 -8.91 -8.13
C ALA A 60 6.48 -7.62 -8.23
N ILE A 61 6.88 -6.58 -7.50
CA ILE A 61 6.26 -5.25 -7.56
C ILE A 61 6.36 -4.68 -8.97
N GLY A 62 7.52 -4.85 -9.60
CA GLY A 62 7.82 -4.40 -10.95
C GLY A 62 9.31 -4.42 -11.24
N VAL A 63 9.69 -3.81 -12.35
CA VAL A 63 11.06 -3.75 -12.85
C VAL A 63 11.50 -2.30 -12.98
N SER A 64 12.69 -1.99 -12.49
CA SER A 64 13.29 -0.66 -12.63
C SER A 64 14.65 -0.72 -13.36
N THR A 65 14.91 0.26 -14.19
CA THR A 65 16.23 0.43 -14.84
C THR A 65 17.20 1.25 -14.01
N LYS A 66 16.70 1.94 -12.95
CA LYS A 66 17.50 2.76 -12.03
C LYS A 66 17.10 2.50 -10.58
N LEU A 67 18.03 2.73 -9.67
CA LEU A 67 17.82 2.69 -8.23
C LEU A 67 18.27 4.03 -7.62
N PRO A 68 17.44 4.69 -6.81
CA PRO A 68 16.04 4.38 -6.52
C PRO A 68 15.13 4.49 -7.75
N PRO A 69 13.98 3.76 -7.77
CA PRO A 69 13.05 3.78 -8.88
C PRO A 69 12.39 5.16 -9.02
N THR A 70 12.20 5.59 -10.26
CA THR A 70 11.49 6.82 -10.62
C THR A 70 10.34 6.49 -11.56
N THR A 71 9.40 7.42 -11.74
CA THR A 71 8.24 7.27 -12.64
C THR A 71 8.62 6.86 -14.05
N ASP A 72 9.77 7.34 -14.55
CA ASP A 72 10.24 7.07 -15.91
C ASP A 72 11.06 5.77 -16.03
N SER A 73 11.65 5.30 -14.93
CA SER A 73 12.51 4.12 -14.91
C SER A 73 11.83 2.85 -14.45
N PHE A 74 10.61 2.97 -13.96
CA PHE A 74 9.88 1.87 -13.34
C PHE A 74 8.71 1.39 -14.21
N THR A 75 8.62 0.07 -14.39
CA THR A 75 7.50 -0.60 -15.04
C THR A 75 6.72 -1.38 -13.99
N GLU A 76 5.47 -1.02 -13.78
CA GLU A 76 4.57 -1.67 -12.82
C GLU A 76 4.19 -3.07 -13.27
N ASN A 77 4.00 -3.98 -12.31
CA ASN A 77 3.46 -5.31 -12.58
C ASN A 77 1.93 -5.31 -12.33
N PRO A 78 1.08 -5.46 -13.37
CA PRO A 78 -0.37 -5.45 -13.19
C PRO A 78 -0.89 -6.60 -12.31
N LYS A 79 -0.20 -7.77 -12.30
CA LYS A 79 -0.58 -8.91 -11.45
C LYS A 79 -0.36 -8.59 -9.97
N PHE A 80 0.76 -7.95 -9.66
CA PHE A 80 1.02 -7.48 -8.31
C PHE A 80 0.00 -6.41 -7.87
N LEU A 81 -0.30 -5.45 -8.75
CA LEU A 81 -1.30 -4.42 -8.47
C LEU A 81 -2.68 -5.03 -8.18
N GLY A 82 -3.08 -6.04 -8.95
CA GLY A 82 -4.31 -6.79 -8.70
C GLY A 82 -4.30 -7.50 -7.34
N THR A 83 -3.19 -8.14 -6.96
CA THR A 83 -3.03 -8.79 -5.66
C THR A 83 -3.04 -7.78 -4.52
N LEU A 84 -2.39 -6.63 -4.69
CA LEU A 84 -2.41 -5.52 -3.74
C LEU A 84 -3.85 -5.04 -3.49
N GLN A 85 -4.61 -4.78 -4.55
CA GLN A 85 -6.00 -4.34 -4.45
C GLN A 85 -6.90 -5.41 -3.80
N GLU A 86 -6.67 -6.69 -4.08
CA GLU A 86 -7.37 -7.79 -3.40
C GLU A 86 -7.13 -7.77 -1.89
N VAL A 87 -5.88 -7.62 -1.47
CA VAL A 87 -5.51 -7.60 -0.05
C VAL A 87 -6.05 -6.36 0.65
N VAL A 88 -5.94 -5.18 0.04
CA VAL A 88 -6.46 -3.94 0.60
C VAL A 88 -7.98 -4.04 0.75
N SER A 89 -8.70 -4.49 -0.29
CA SER A 89 -10.15 -4.70 -0.25
C SER A 89 -10.60 -5.59 0.91
N LYS A 90 -9.85 -6.67 1.19
CA LYS A 90 -10.20 -7.63 2.23
C LYS A 90 -9.85 -7.15 3.65
N HIS A 91 -8.76 -6.41 3.81
CA HIS A 91 -8.18 -6.17 5.13
C HIS A 91 -8.11 -4.70 5.54
N ALA A 92 -8.41 -3.74 4.66
CA ALA A 92 -8.29 -2.33 5.00
C ALA A 92 -9.19 -1.91 6.18
N HIS A 93 -10.38 -2.50 6.34
CA HIS A 93 -11.26 -2.24 7.47
C HIS A 93 -10.74 -2.77 8.82
N GLU A 94 -9.78 -3.71 8.79
CA GLU A 94 -9.13 -4.24 9.98
C GLU A 94 -7.91 -3.41 10.39
N ASP A 95 -7.40 -2.57 9.49
CA ASP A 95 -6.20 -1.74 9.71
C ASP A 95 -6.44 -0.76 10.87
N PRO A 96 -5.55 -0.70 11.88
CA PRO A 96 -5.62 0.28 12.96
C PRO A 96 -5.68 1.73 12.49
N ASP A 97 -4.97 2.07 11.40
CA ASP A 97 -4.96 3.42 10.85
C ASP A 97 -6.33 3.77 10.25
N ALA A 98 -6.96 2.85 9.52
CA ALA A 98 -8.31 3.03 8.99
C ALA A 98 -9.35 3.16 10.10
N LYS A 99 -9.25 2.35 11.17
CA LYS A 99 -10.13 2.45 12.33
C LYS A 99 -10.01 3.79 13.04
N SER A 100 -8.78 4.28 13.19
CA SER A 100 -8.53 5.58 13.80
C SER A 100 -9.15 6.72 12.97
N GLN A 101 -9.00 6.66 11.64
CA GLN A 101 -9.62 7.63 10.73
C GLN A 101 -11.16 7.58 10.81
N ALA A 102 -11.74 6.40 10.87
CA ALA A 102 -13.19 6.22 11.01
C ALA A 102 -13.72 6.83 12.31
N GLN A 103 -13.01 6.64 13.42
CA GLN A 103 -13.36 7.24 14.70
C GLN A 103 -13.23 8.76 14.70
N VAL A 104 -12.17 9.29 14.09
CA VAL A 104 -12.00 10.74 13.93
C VAL A 104 -13.14 11.32 13.09
N MET A 105 -13.53 10.65 12.01
CA MET A 105 -14.64 11.06 11.17
C MET A 105 -15.97 11.10 11.93
N ALA A 106 -16.26 10.12 12.77
CA ALA A 106 -17.49 10.04 13.56
C ALA A 106 -17.50 11.03 14.73
N SER A 107 -16.35 11.51 15.18
CA SER A 107 -16.26 12.41 16.31
C SER A 107 -16.80 13.81 15.96
N THR A 108 -17.43 14.45 16.96
CA THR A 108 -17.89 15.86 16.84
C THR A 108 -16.73 16.83 16.61
N SER A 109 -15.53 16.48 17.06
CA SER A 109 -14.30 17.25 16.81
C SER A 109 -13.91 17.24 15.36
N GLY A 110 -14.11 16.11 14.63
CA GLY A 110 -13.88 16.03 13.20
C GLY A 110 -14.80 16.95 12.39
N ALA A 111 -16.05 17.12 12.80
CA ALA A 111 -16.99 18.03 12.15
C ALA A 111 -16.55 19.50 12.18
N ASN A 112 -15.91 19.92 13.27
CA ASN A 112 -15.45 21.30 13.45
C ASN A 112 -14.13 21.60 12.72
N LEU A 113 -13.30 20.59 12.50
CA LEU A 113 -12.02 20.75 11.82
C LEU A 113 -12.15 20.97 10.31
N SER A 114 -13.19 20.40 9.71
CA SER A 114 -13.42 20.48 8.25
C SER A 114 -14.01 21.81 7.79
N SER A 115 -14.70 22.51 8.68
CA SER A 115 -15.40 23.75 8.36
C SER A 115 -14.55 25.00 8.62
N GLY A 116 -13.27 25.01 8.23
CA GLY A 116 -12.49 26.25 8.17
C GLY A 116 -12.61 27.18 9.38
N GLY A 117 -12.52 26.67 10.60
CA GLY A 117 -12.16 27.47 11.77
C GLY A 117 -13.12 28.60 12.17
N VAL A 118 -14.41 28.48 12.00
CA VAL A 118 -15.35 29.43 12.62
C VAL A 118 -16.02 28.76 13.80
N LEU A 119 -15.53 29.04 14.99
CA LEU A 119 -16.23 28.83 16.26
C LEU A 119 -17.51 29.67 16.26
N LEU A 120 -18.58 29.18 15.71
CA LEU A 120 -19.88 29.74 15.97
C LEU A 120 -20.46 29.07 17.24
N THR A 121 -19.96 29.56 18.40
CA THR A 121 -20.68 29.47 19.64
C THR A 121 -22.04 30.10 19.48
N GLY A 122 -23.07 29.29 19.51
CA GLY A 122 -24.39 29.63 19.95
C GLY A 122 -25.07 30.86 19.36
N GLN A 123 -25.89 30.66 18.37
CA GLN A 123 -27.16 31.39 18.36
C GLN A 123 -28.26 30.56 17.73
N ARG A 124 -29.21 30.13 18.57
CA ARG A 124 -30.52 29.65 18.13
C ARG A 124 -31.19 30.78 17.31
N GLY A 125 -31.22 30.63 16.01
CA GLY A 125 -31.90 31.56 15.10
C GLY A 125 -32.65 30.79 14.03
N ARG A 126 -33.94 30.77 14.18
CA ARG A 126 -35.03 30.38 13.28
C ARG A 126 -34.71 30.45 11.79
N ARG A 127 -35.04 29.36 11.13
CA ARG A 127 -35.64 29.21 9.76
C ARG A 127 -35.41 30.36 8.77
N ARG A 128 -34.74 30.03 7.66
CA ARG A 128 -35.27 30.31 6.33
C ARG A 128 -34.78 29.30 5.34
N ARG A 129 -35.73 28.56 4.80
CA ARG A 129 -35.64 27.71 3.64
C ARG A 129 -35.32 28.63 2.47
N ALA A 130 -34.18 28.52 1.88
CA ALA A 130 -33.88 29.07 0.57
C ALA A 130 -33.39 27.89 -0.27
N GLU A 131 -34.32 27.48 -1.08
CA GLU A 131 -34.14 26.61 -2.23
C GLU A 131 -33.43 27.42 -3.29
N THR A 132 -32.15 27.20 -3.50
CA THR A 132 -31.44 27.58 -4.70
C THR A 132 -30.46 26.46 -5.01
N GLY A 133 -30.83 25.69 -6.05
CA GLY A 133 -29.94 24.72 -6.64
C GLY A 133 -28.76 25.44 -7.26
N ASP A 134 -27.60 25.06 -6.82
CA ASP A 134 -26.40 25.06 -7.64
C ASP A 134 -25.56 23.88 -7.22
N SER A 135 -25.69 22.79 -7.95
CA SER A 135 -24.91 21.57 -7.79
C SER A 135 -23.65 21.68 -8.65
N SER A 136 -22.75 22.60 -8.30
CA SER A 136 -21.35 22.46 -8.70
C SER A 136 -20.64 21.63 -7.64
N GLY A 137 -20.95 20.33 -7.64
CA GLY A 137 -20.33 19.33 -6.80
C GLY A 137 -18.86 19.16 -7.15
N GLY A 138 -18.01 19.96 -6.55
CA GLY A 138 -16.59 19.67 -6.51
C GLY A 138 -16.37 18.36 -5.78
N ALA A 139 -15.52 17.47 -6.32
CA ALA A 139 -15.10 16.20 -5.74
C ALA A 139 -14.51 16.30 -4.32
N SER A 140 -14.29 17.49 -3.80
CA SER A 140 -13.83 17.82 -2.46
C SER A 140 -14.89 17.69 -1.36
N GLY A 141 -16.16 17.51 -1.68
CA GLY A 141 -17.22 17.35 -0.67
C GLY A 141 -17.34 15.94 -0.10
N GLN A 142 -16.73 14.94 -0.72
CA GLN A 142 -16.85 13.54 -0.31
C GLN A 142 -15.73 13.04 0.61
N GLY A 143 -14.64 13.77 0.75
CA GLY A 143 -13.54 13.45 1.65
C GLY A 143 -13.47 14.36 2.87
N GLY A 144 -14.51 15.13 3.08
CA GLY A 144 -14.56 16.15 4.12
C GLY A 144 -14.62 15.53 5.51
N ALA A 145 -13.66 15.93 6.33
CA ALA A 145 -13.58 15.74 7.74
C ALA A 145 -14.94 15.85 8.43
N GLY A 146 -15.21 14.89 9.29
CA GLY A 146 -16.19 14.95 10.35
C GLY A 146 -17.63 15.22 9.94
N SER A 147 -18.33 14.17 9.62
CA SER A 147 -19.75 14.25 9.28
C SER A 147 -20.69 14.45 10.49
N GLY A 148 -20.13 14.63 11.73
CA GLY A 148 -20.93 14.88 12.92
C GLY A 148 -22.13 13.96 13.08
N GLY A 149 -21.90 12.64 13.05
CA GLY A 149 -22.97 11.64 13.14
C GLY A 149 -23.60 11.25 11.80
N ARG A 150 -23.05 11.74 10.67
CA ARG A 150 -23.39 11.27 9.32
C ARG A 150 -22.33 10.29 8.84
N GLY A 151 -22.77 9.25 8.11
CA GLY A 151 -21.87 8.34 7.43
C GLY A 151 -21.12 9.05 6.28
N GLY A 152 -20.07 8.42 5.79
CA GLY A 152 -19.27 8.96 4.69
C GLY A 152 -18.18 8.00 4.24
N TRP A 153 -17.19 8.52 3.52
CA TRP A 153 -16.09 7.74 2.98
C TRP A 153 -14.76 8.19 3.59
N ILE A 154 -13.95 7.23 4.01
CA ILE A 154 -12.55 7.46 4.36
C ILE A 154 -11.66 6.92 3.26
N HIS A 155 -10.52 7.56 3.02
CA HIS A 155 -9.55 7.14 2.01
C HIS A 155 -8.41 6.36 2.66
N ILE A 156 -8.12 5.19 2.10
CA ILE A 156 -6.96 4.40 2.47
C ILE A 156 -5.81 4.84 1.58
N SER A 157 -4.86 5.54 2.17
CA SER A 157 -3.75 6.15 1.43
C SER A 157 -2.41 5.48 1.73
N ASP A 158 -1.50 5.63 0.78
CA ASP A 158 -0.11 5.21 0.87
C ASP A 158 0.63 6.04 1.93
N SER A 159 1.46 5.39 2.73
CA SER A 159 2.22 6.01 3.82
C SER A 159 3.49 6.73 3.37
N ARG A 160 3.87 6.64 2.08
CA ARG A 160 5.07 7.32 1.53
C ARG A 160 5.02 8.84 1.69
N ARG A 161 3.81 9.41 1.61
CA ARG A 161 3.55 10.83 1.86
C ARG A 161 2.25 11.00 2.65
N PRO A 162 2.32 11.06 3.98
CA PRO A 162 1.15 11.34 4.80
C PRO A 162 0.55 12.70 4.40
N PRO A 163 -0.77 12.78 4.19
CA PRO A 163 -1.41 14.05 3.87
C PRO A 163 -1.24 15.05 5.02
N GLU A 164 -1.10 16.33 4.69
CA GLU A 164 -1.13 17.41 5.68
C GLU A 164 -2.48 17.38 6.42
N PHE A 165 -2.45 17.85 7.67
CA PHE A 165 -3.64 17.89 8.50
C PHE A 165 -4.80 18.63 7.80
N GLY A 166 -5.97 17.95 7.76
CA GLY A 166 -7.17 18.48 7.10
C GLY A 166 -7.16 18.40 5.57
N ARG A 167 -6.16 17.76 4.97
CA ARG A 167 -6.11 17.52 3.53
C ARG A 167 -6.31 16.04 3.21
N ILE A 168 -6.75 15.80 1.99
CA ILE A 168 -6.86 14.46 1.40
C ILE A 168 -5.54 14.15 0.69
N ALA A 169 -5.12 12.89 0.71
CA ALA A 169 -3.97 12.43 -0.05
C ALA A 169 -4.17 12.66 -1.56
N TRP A 170 -3.07 12.72 -2.31
CA TRP A 170 -3.15 12.81 -3.76
C TRP A 170 -3.83 11.57 -4.35
N PRO A 171 -4.58 11.71 -5.46
CA PRO A 171 -5.27 10.57 -6.07
C PRO A 171 -4.36 9.38 -6.39
N GLU A 172 -3.10 9.66 -6.75
CA GLU A 172 -2.09 8.64 -7.04
C GLU A 172 -1.57 7.91 -5.80
N ASP A 173 -1.85 8.44 -4.61
CA ASP A 173 -1.47 7.85 -3.32
C ASP A 173 -2.66 7.16 -2.63
N ILE A 174 -3.86 7.18 -3.21
CA ILE A 174 -5.06 6.57 -2.63
C ILE A 174 -5.26 5.18 -3.21
N PHE A 175 -5.21 4.15 -2.38
CA PHE A 175 -5.54 2.77 -2.78
C PHE A 175 -7.02 2.62 -3.11
N GLY A 176 -7.87 3.18 -2.27
CA GLY A 176 -9.31 3.13 -2.38
C GLY A 176 -9.99 3.78 -1.19
N SER A 177 -11.30 3.60 -1.09
CA SER A 177 -12.14 4.22 -0.06
C SER A 177 -12.99 3.18 0.64
N LEU A 178 -13.25 3.39 1.94
CA LEU A 178 -14.15 2.61 2.77
C LEU A 178 -15.31 3.47 3.23
N GLU A 179 -16.50 2.91 3.16
CA GLU A 179 -17.71 3.52 3.69
C GLU A 179 -17.82 3.33 5.20
N VAL A 180 -18.09 4.41 5.91
CA VAL A 180 -18.21 4.46 7.38
C VAL A 180 -19.55 5.05 7.75
N ASP A 181 -20.21 4.49 8.76
CA ASP A 181 -21.45 5.02 9.32
C ASP A 181 -21.21 6.22 10.24
N GLY A 182 -22.29 6.82 10.75
CA GLY A 182 -22.22 7.96 11.67
C GLY A 182 -21.58 7.65 13.02
N ASN A 183 -21.41 6.39 13.36
CA ASN A 183 -20.80 5.92 14.62
C ASN A 183 -19.32 5.53 14.45
N GLY A 184 -18.78 5.67 13.25
CA GLY A 184 -17.40 5.29 12.95
C GLY A 184 -17.22 3.79 12.71
N GLN A 185 -18.30 3.07 12.42
CA GLN A 185 -18.26 1.66 12.07
C GLN A 185 -18.25 1.50 10.54
N PHE A 186 -17.57 0.48 10.05
CA PHE A 186 -17.53 0.19 8.63
C PHE A 186 -18.86 -0.40 8.14
N ALA A 187 -19.42 0.19 7.11
CA ALA A 187 -20.68 -0.26 6.52
C ALA A 187 -20.55 -1.70 6.00
N GLY A 188 -21.60 -2.50 6.20
CA GLY A 188 -21.60 -3.89 5.75
C GLY A 188 -20.55 -4.79 6.39
N GLY A 189 -19.91 -4.35 7.49
CA GLY A 189 -18.85 -5.08 8.19
C GLY A 189 -17.46 -5.01 7.52
N GLY A 190 -17.37 -4.68 6.22
CA GLY A 190 -16.13 -4.56 5.47
C GLY A 190 -15.88 -3.16 4.87
N GLY A 191 -16.82 -2.22 5.07
CA GLY A 191 -16.69 -0.84 4.61
C GLY A 191 -16.92 -0.64 3.11
N ASN A 192 -17.58 -1.56 2.42
CA ASN A 192 -17.94 -1.42 1.00
C ASN A 192 -16.79 -0.85 0.16
N TYR A 193 -15.61 -1.47 0.24
CA TYR A 193 -14.40 -0.98 -0.40
C TYR A 193 -14.57 -0.65 -1.87
N GLN A 194 -14.10 0.53 -2.28
CA GLN A 194 -14.04 0.97 -3.67
C GLN A 194 -12.60 1.33 -4.05
N PRO A 195 -12.00 0.67 -5.06
CA PRO A 195 -10.65 0.99 -5.53
C PRO A 195 -10.63 2.38 -6.19
N SER A 196 -9.55 3.13 -6.00
CA SER A 196 -9.44 4.48 -6.58
C SER A 196 -9.26 4.48 -8.10
N GLY A 197 -8.67 3.44 -8.66
CA GLY A 197 -8.31 3.36 -10.08
C GLY A 197 -7.14 4.27 -10.51
N THR A 198 -6.73 5.20 -9.67
CA THR A 198 -5.67 6.19 -9.94
C THR A 198 -4.36 5.90 -9.20
N TYR A 199 -4.35 4.91 -8.32
CA TYR A 199 -3.17 4.56 -7.55
C TYR A 199 -1.97 4.20 -8.43
N ARG A 200 -0.78 4.69 -8.06
CA ARG A 200 0.50 4.39 -8.71
C ARG A 200 1.49 3.81 -7.71
N ILE A 201 2.19 2.75 -8.12
CA ILE A 201 3.20 2.10 -7.27
C ILE A 201 4.40 3.02 -7.03
N VAL A 202 4.82 3.78 -8.04
CA VAL A 202 5.91 4.75 -7.94
C VAL A 202 5.40 6.14 -8.31
N THR A 203 5.66 7.11 -7.44
CA THR A 203 5.41 8.53 -7.68
C THR A 203 6.68 9.34 -7.44
N ARG A 204 6.57 10.67 -7.49
CA ARG A 204 7.69 11.58 -7.15
C ARG A 204 8.12 11.47 -5.69
N ASP A 205 7.20 11.06 -4.82
CA ASP A 205 7.41 10.93 -3.39
C ASP A 205 7.98 9.55 -2.99
N GLY A 206 8.19 8.67 -3.97
CA GLY A 206 8.85 7.38 -3.78
C GLY A 206 8.01 6.19 -4.26
N ILE A 207 8.40 5.01 -3.76
CA ILE A 207 7.74 3.74 -4.05
C ILE A 207 6.75 3.38 -2.94
N LEU A 208 5.80 2.49 -3.25
CA LEU A 208 4.81 1.87 -2.38
C LEU A 208 5.18 1.86 -0.89
N GLY A 209 4.39 2.57 -0.09
CA GLY A 209 4.42 2.58 1.37
C GLY A 209 3.11 2.04 1.94
N LEU A 210 3.17 0.86 2.56
CA LEU A 210 2.02 0.24 3.23
C LEU A 210 2.12 0.41 4.74
N SER A 211 0.97 0.51 5.41
CA SER A 211 0.93 0.32 6.86
C SER A 211 1.56 -1.02 7.24
N PRO A 212 2.14 -1.15 8.44
CA PRO A 212 2.72 -2.42 8.88
C PRO A 212 1.73 -3.58 8.77
N PHE A 213 0.46 -3.34 9.10
CA PHE A 213 -0.61 -4.34 9.02
C PHE A 213 -0.88 -4.80 7.59
N LEU A 214 -1.15 -3.88 6.66
CA LEU A 214 -1.43 -4.22 5.26
C LEU A 214 -0.23 -4.85 4.57
N ARG A 215 0.99 -4.43 4.91
CA ARG A 215 2.21 -5.04 4.40
C ARG A 215 2.34 -6.50 4.84
N GLU A 216 2.06 -6.81 6.09
CA GLU A 216 2.08 -8.18 6.60
C GLU A 216 1.07 -9.06 5.86
N LYS A 217 -0.17 -8.59 5.69
CA LYS A 217 -1.22 -9.30 4.94
C LYS A 217 -0.83 -9.52 3.49
N LEU A 218 -0.23 -8.51 2.84
CA LEU A 218 0.23 -8.64 1.46
C LEU A 218 1.38 -9.64 1.33
N VAL A 219 2.37 -9.60 2.20
CA VAL A 219 3.48 -10.56 2.21
C VAL A 219 2.95 -11.98 2.45
N GLN A 220 2.00 -12.15 3.36
CA GLN A 220 1.34 -13.45 3.59
C GLN A 220 0.67 -13.96 2.31
N ARG A 221 -0.11 -13.10 1.65
CA ARG A 221 -0.81 -13.46 0.40
C ARG A 221 0.16 -13.82 -0.72
N LEU A 222 1.23 -13.04 -0.89
CA LEU A 222 2.26 -13.34 -1.89
C LEU A 222 2.95 -14.69 -1.62
N ARG A 223 3.24 -15.03 -0.36
CA ARG A 223 3.79 -16.35 0.00
C ARG A 223 2.83 -17.51 -0.27
N GLU A 224 1.53 -17.29 -0.13
CA GLU A 224 0.51 -18.29 -0.51
C GLU A 224 0.49 -18.53 -2.01
N LEU A 225 0.62 -17.46 -2.81
CA LEU A 225 0.67 -17.54 -4.27
C LEU A 225 1.98 -18.19 -4.77
N GLU A 226 3.09 -17.96 -4.07
CA GLU A 226 4.39 -18.56 -4.41
C GLU A 226 4.41 -20.08 -4.22
N LYS A 227 3.58 -20.62 -3.33
CA LYS A 227 3.49 -22.07 -3.05
C LYS A 227 2.58 -22.84 -4.01
N LYS A 228 1.82 -22.13 -4.82
CA LYS A 228 0.92 -22.73 -5.82
C LYS A 228 1.64 -23.00 -7.14
#